data_2a11a60539b380bad6ce344e73361c87
#
_entry.id   2a11a60539b380bad6ce344e73361c87
#
_cell.length_a   1.000
_cell.length_b   1.000
_cell.length_c   1.000
_cell.angle_alpha   90.00
_cell.angle_beta   90.00
_cell.angle_gamma   90.00
#
_symmetry.space_group_name_H-M   'P 1'
#
loop_
_entity.id
_entity.type
_entity.pdbx_description
1 polymer ?
#
loop_
_entity_poly.entity_id
_entity_poly.type
_entity_poly.pdbx_seq_one_letter_code
_entity_poly.pdbx_strand_id
1 'polypeptide(L)'
;MIKLYNTLTKQKEILKTIEENKVRMYVCGPTVYNYIHIGNARPIIVFDVVRKYLEHSGYEVDFISNFTDVDDKIIKASNEEGISTSELTEKYITAFFKDYDALGCKRATKNPRVTEYMQEIIDFISKLVEEGFAYEANGDVYFRTRKKEDYGKLSKQSIDDLISGARIEVGEHKEDPLDFALWKKAKPGEIKWDSPFGEGRPGWHIECSVMAKETLGDTIDIHAGGQDLTFPHHENEIAQSECHNHVPFSNYWMHNAFINIDNVKMSKSLGNFRLVKDIIAEIDPMVLRLFMLTVHYRTPINYTLENIELAKTNFEKIKTSYQNLQFRLNNDMTDEKLDTEVVALVTEELNKFEEYMQDDFNTANALSSWYEIVRISNSYTAREAVNKETLELINAAFETYSSILGISVKEDNTIDSEHIESLIAEREEARKNRDFALADKIRDDLKEQGIILEDTKQGVRWKKI
;
A
#
# COMPACT_ATOMS: atom_id res chain seq x y z
N MET A 1 21.81 -7.34 -3.43
CA MET A 1 21.37 -6.56 -4.63
C MET A 1 19.90 -6.86 -4.90
N ILE A 2 19.08 -5.81 -4.96
CA ILE A 2 17.63 -5.94 -5.14
C ILE A 2 17.33 -6.34 -6.57
N LYS A 3 16.52 -7.38 -6.73
CA LYS A 3 15.93 -7.81 -8.00
C LYS A 3 14.42 -7.59 -7.92
N LEU A 4 13.83 -7.13 -9.01
CA LEU A 4 12.38 -6.98 -9.11
C LEU A 4 11.88 -7.53 -10.45
N TYR A 5 10.65 -8.03 -10.45
CA TYR A 5 10.01 -8.51 -11.67
C TYR A 5 9.49 -7.32 -12.48
N ASN A 6 10.02 -7.17 -13.69
CA ASN A 6 9.62 -6.14 -14.62
C ASN A 6 8.52 -6.67 -15.56
N THR A 7 7.32 -6.13 -15.46
CA THR A 7 6.20 -6.54 -16.34
C THR A 7 6.50 -6.30 -17.81
N LEU A 8 7.30 -5.27 -18.11
CA LEU A 8 7.68 -4.93 -19.49
C LEU A 8 8.50 -6.05 -20.16
N THR A 9 9.49 -6.57 -19.45
CA THR A 9 10.38 -7.62 -19.97
C THR A 9 9.94 -9.03 -19.58
N LYS A 10 9.03 -9.15 -18.61
CA LYS A 10 8.58 -10.42 -17.97
C LYS A 10 9.71 -11.20 -17.31
N GLN A 11 10.72 -10.50 -16.80
CA GLN A 11 11.87 -11.09 -16.14
C GLN A 11 12.16 -10.40 -14.80
N LYS A 12 12.83 -11.10 -13.89
CA LYS A 12 13.44 -10.48 -12.71
C LYS A 12 14.74 -9.81 -13.13
N GLU A 13 14.87 -8.53 -12.83
CA GLU A 13 16.02 -7.70 -13.19
C GLU A 13 16.62 -7.08 -11.93
N ILE A 14 17.93 -6.84 -11.95
CA ILE A 14 18.60 -6.08 -10.90
C ILE A 14 18.19 -4.62 -11.01
N LEU A 15 17.72 -4.04 -9.91
CA LEU A 15 17.39 -2.62 -9.83
C LEU A 15 18.64 -1.78 -10.10
N LYS A 16 18.54 -0.95 -11.15
CA LYS A 16 19.50 0.09 -11.50
C LYS A 16 18.77 1.40 -11.61
N THR A 17 19.11 2.35 -10.78
CA THR A 17 18.44 3.64 -10.73
C THR A 17 19.07 4.64 -11.69
N ILE A 18 18.29 5.60 -12.17
CA ILE A 18 18.71 6.70 -13.06
C ILE A 18 19.73 7.57 -12.34
N GLU A 19 19.49 7.85 -11.07
CA GLU A 19 20.36 8.60 -10.17
C GLU A 19 20.84 7.65 -9.06
N GLU A 20 22.13 7.68 -8.74
CA GLU A 20 22.71 6.77 -7.76
C GLU A 20 22.04 6.94 -6.38
N ASN A 21 21.62 5.82 -5.77
CA ASN A 21 20.94 5.76 -4.47
C ASN A 21 19.60 6.52 -4.39
N LYS A 22 18.99 6.87 -5.54
CA LYS A 22 17.69 7.51 -5.58
C LYS A 22 16.73 6.72 -6.47
N VAL A 23 15.49 6.56 -6.03
CA VAL A 23 14.42 5.89 -6.78
C VAL A 23 13.28 6.87 -7.03
N ARG A 24 12.96 7.10 -8.30
CA ARG A 24 11.79 7.84 -8.75
C ARG A 24 10.65 6.86 -9.00
N MET A 25 9.66 6.84 -8.10
CA MET A 25 8.59 5.86 -8.11
C MET A 25 7.22 6.53 -8.22
N TYR A 26 6.47 6.19 -9.26
CA TYR A 26 5.10 6.63 -9.47
C TYR A 26 4.13 5.46 -9.31
N VAL A 27 3.11 5.63 -8.48
CA VAL A 27 2.05 4.64 -8.27
C VAL A 27 0.72 5.28 -8.60
N CYS A 28 0.01 4.76 -9.61
CA CYS A 28 -1.31 5.26 -9.97
C CYS A 28 -2.26 5.22 -8.77
N GLY A 29 -2.77 6.40 -8.41
CA GLY A 29 -3.67 6.58 -7.30
C GLY A 29 -5.15 6.39 -7.67
N PRO A 30 -6.06 6.52 -6.71
CA PRO A 30 -7.48 6.29 -6.93
C PRO A 30 -8.19 7.48 -7.56
N THR A 31 -9.29 7.20 -8.28
CA THR A 31 -10.32 8.18 -8.59
C THR A 31 -11.16 8.43 -7.33
N VAL A 32 -11.18 9.66 -6.84
CA VAL A 32 -11.72 10.02 -5.51
C VAL A 32 -13.21 10.37 -5.55
N TYR A 33 -14.05 9.40 -5.90
CA TYR A 33 -15.50 9.54 -5.97
C TYR A 33 -16.26 8.68 -4.95
N ASN A 34 -15.56 7.84 -4.19
CA ASN A 34 -16.13 6.97 -3.16
C ASN A 34 -15.03 6.53 -2.18
N TYR A 35 -15.43 5.92 -1.06
CA TYR A 35 -14.51 5.22 -0.16
C TYR A 35 -13.73 4.13 -0.90
N ILE A 36 -12.50 3.89 -0.46
CA ILE A 36 -11.68 2.83 -1.02
C ILE A 36 -12.19 1.45 -0.60
N HIS A 37 -12.13 0.53 -1.54
CA HIS A 37 -12.43 -0.88 -1.30
C HIS A 37 -11.14 -1.69 -1.10
N ILE A 38 -11.27 -2.91 -0.62
CA ILE A 38 -10.14 -3.81 -0.33
C ILE A 38 -9.18 -3.98 -1.53
N GLY A 39 -9.69 -3.94 -2.77
CA GLY A 39 -8.87 -3.98 -3.98
C GLY A 39 -7.93 -2.78 -4.14
N ASN A 40 -8.35 -1.59 -3.66
CA ASN A 40 -7.50 -0.41 -3.63
C ASN A 40 -6.45 -0.50 -2.50
N ALA A 41 -6.78 -1.16 -1.38
CA ALA A 41 -5.86 -1.32 -0.27
C ALA A 41 -4.63 -2.15 -0.64
N ARG A 42 -4.76 -3.11 -1.55
CA ARG A 42 -3.67 -3.99 -1.92
C ARG A 42 -2.46 -3.25 -2.53
N PRO A 43 -2.60 -2.48 -3.62
CA PRO A 43 -1.48 -1.68 -4.14
C PRO A 43 -0.93 -0.69 -3.11
N ILE A 44 -1.80 -0.07 -2.29
CA ILE A 44 -1.39 0.85 -1.24
C ILE A 44 -0.41 0.15 -0.27
N ILE A 45 -0.77 -1.02 0.26
CA ILE A 45 0.05 -1.77 1.21
C ILE A 45 1.31 -2.34 0.55
N VAL A 46 1.18 -2.94 -0.64
CA VAL A 46 2.30 -3.55 -1.37
C VAL A 46 3.38 -2.53 -1.68
N PHE A 47 3.01 -1.40 -2.27
CA PHE A 47 4.00 -0.40 -2.70
C PHE A 47 4.51 0.45 -1.54
N ASP A 48 3.80 0.53 -0.41
CA ASP A 48 4.34 1.04 0.84
C ASP A 48 5.47 0.15 1.37
N VAL A 49 5.31 -1.18 1.32
CA VAL A 49 6.37 -2.12 1.71
C VAL A 49 7.56 -2.05 0.76
N VAL A 50 7.32 -1.98 -0.55
CA VAL A 50 8.39 -1.78 -1.55
C VAL A 50 9.19 -0.52 -1.22
N ARG A 51 8.51 0.61 -1.00
CA ARG A 51 9.14 1.87 -0.61
C ARG A 51 9.96 1.74 0.68
N LYS A 52 9.36 1.20 1.75
CA LYS A 52 10.03 1.04 3.05
C LYS A 52 11.26 0.16 2.96
N TYR A 53 11.20 -0.91 2.16
CA TYR A 53 12.35 -1.77 1.96
C TYR A 53 13.46 -1.09 1.13
N LEU A 54 13.12 -0.33 0.10
CA LEU A 54 14.09 0.47 -0.65
C LEU A 54 14.77 1.50 0.26
N GLU A 55 14.01 2.21 1.10
CA GLU A 55 14.54 3.16 2.08
C GLU A 55 15.44 2.46 3.11
N HIS A 56 15.06 1.28 3.62
CA HIS A 56 15.89 0.45 4.49
C HIS A 56 17.20 0.04 3.82
N SER A 57 17.16 -0.22 2.54
CA SER A 57 18.35 -0.59 1.72
C SER A 57 19.21 0.61 1.34
N GLY A 58 18.91 1.82 1.84
CA GLY A 58 19.73 3.02 1.68
C GLY A 58 19.36 3.90 0.48
N TYR A 59 18.24 3.63 -0.20
CA TYR A 59 17.75 4.51 -1.26
C TYR A 59 16.92 5.68 -0.70
N GLU A 60 17.10 6.86 -1.29
CA GLU A 60 16.12 7.94 -1.20
C GLU A 60 15.01 7.64 -2.20
N VAL A 61 13.75 7.60 -1.73
CA VAL A 61 12.61 7.25 -2.59
C VAL A 61 11.67 8.44 -2.74
N ASP A 62 11.64 9.02 -3.94
CA ASP A 62 10.60 9.96 -4.36
C ASP A 62 9.36 9.17 -4.77
N PHE A 63 8.44 9.01 -3.81
CA PHE A 63 7.21 8.24 -3.99
C PHE A 63 6.05 9.17 -4.31
N ILE A 64 5.55 9.11 -5.53
CA ILE A 64 4.41 9.92 -6.00
C ILE A 64 3.19 9.02 -6.19
N SER A 65 2.04 9.45 -5.69
CA SER A 65 0.76 8.79 -5.96
C SER A 65 -0.33 9.87 -6.11
N ASN A 66 -0.95 9.92 -7.27
CA ASN A 66 -1.91 10.97 -7.61
C ASN A 66 -3.30 10.75 -7.03
N PHE A 67 -4.11 11.79 -7.09
CA PHE A 67 -5.57 11.69 -7.02
C PHE A 67 -6.17 12.12 -8.36
N THR A 68 -6.98 11.23 -8.96
CA THR A 68 -7.86 11.63 -10.05
C THR A 68 -9.09 12.29 -9.45
N ASP A 69 -9.12 13.62 -9.49
CA ASP A 69 -10.15 14.48 -8.93
C ASP A 69 -11.09 15.11 -9.98
N VAL A 70 -10.95 14.68 -11.24
CA VAL A 70 -11.88 14.96 -12.33
C VAL A 70 -12.08 13.72 -13.20
N ASP A 71 -13.32 13.21 -13.26
CA ASP A 71 -13.68 12.01 -14.02
C ASP A 71 -15.21 11.92 -14.16
N ASP A 72 -15.72 11.15 -15.13
CA ASP A 72 -17.15 10.90 -15.31
C ASP A 72 -17.84 10.36 -14.03
N LYS A 73 -17.13 9.53 -13.25
CA LYS A 73 -17.65 8.95 -11.99
C LYS A 73 -17.80 10.01 -10.90
N ILE A 74 -16.88 10.98 -10.86
CA ILE A 74 -16.93 12.11 -9.92
C ILE A 74 -18.10 13.02 -10.26
N ILE A 75 -18.26 13.37 -11.54
CA ILE A 75 -19.39 14.19 -12.00
C ILE A 75 -20.73 13.52 -11.67
N LYS A 76 -20.83 12.23 -11.93
CA LYS A 76 -22.04 11.48 -11.61
C LYS A 76 -22.30 11.46 -10.11
N ALA A 77 -21.32 11.13 -9.28
CA ALA A 77 -21.46 11.03 -7.84
C ALA A 77 -21.80 12.40 -7.20
N SER A 78 -21.18 13.50 -7.67
CA SER A 78 -21.49 14.85 -7.19
C SER A 78 -22.94 15.26 -7.49
N ASN A 79 -23.46 14.91 -8.68
CA ASN A 79 -24.85 15.14 -9.03
C ASN A 79 -25.80 14.30 -8.18
N GLU A 80 -25.46 13.04 -7.89
CA GLU A 80 -26.26 12.15 -7.04
C GLU A 80 -26.29 12.63 -5.58
N GLU A 81 -25.17 13.15 -5.06
CA GLU A 81 -25.10 13.71 -3.70
C GLU A 81 -25.57 15.17 -3.60
N GLY A 82 -25.76 15.86 -4.72
CA GLY A 82 -26.19 17.27 -4.76
C GLY A 82 -25.15 18.26 -4.22
N ILE A 83 -23.86 17.93 -4.34
CA ILE A 83 -22.71 18.76 -3.92
C ILE A 83 -21.79 19.03 -5.11
N SER A 84 -20.87 19.98 -4.98
CA SER A 84 -19.89 20.25 -6.03
C SER A 84 -18.88 19.10 -6.16
N THR A 85 -18.24 18.98 -7.33
CA THR A 85 -17.17 18.02 -7.56
C THR A 85 -15.99 18.23 -6.59
N SER A 86 -15.67 19.48 -6.27
CA SER A 86 -14.61 19.83 -5.31
C SER A 86 -14.95 19.36 -3.89
N GLU A 87 -16.18 19.61 -3.42
CA GLU A 87 -16.63 19.12 -2.10
C GLU A 87 -16.63 17.59 -2.02
N LEU A 88 -17.06 16.92 -3.10
CA LEU A 88 -17.05 15.46 -3.18
C LEU A 88 -15.62 14.91 -3.07
N THR A 89 -14.68 15.45 -3.87
CA THR A 89 -13.31 14.96 -3.92
C THR A 89 -12.57 15.21 -2.61
N GLU A 90 -12.73 16.37 -1.96
CA GLU A 90 -12.17 16.64 -0.64
C GLU A 90 -12.68 15.69 0.44
N LYS A 91 -13.99 15.38 0.41
CA LYS A 91 -14.60 14.39 1.30
C LYS A 91 -13.90 13.03 1.18
N TYR A 92 -13.71 12.54 -0.05
CA TYR A 92 -13.15 11.21 -0.28
C TYR A 92 -11.61 11.16 -0.18
N ILE A 93 -10.90 12.25 -0.45
CA ILE A 93 -9.46 12.38 -0.14
C ILE A 93 -9.24 12.31 1.37
N THR A 94 -10.07 13.01 2.16
CA THR A 94 -10.00 12.95 3.62
C THR A 94 -10.26 11.53 4.13
N ALA A 95 -11.28 10.86 3.60
CA ALA A 95 -11.59 9.47 3.93
C ALA A 95 -10.48 8.50 3.51
N PHE A 96 -9.90 8.70 2.32
CA PHE A 96 -8.76 7.93 1.83
C PHE A 96 -7.58 8.00 2.82
N PHE A 97 -7.24 9.20 3.26
CA PHE A 97 -6.12 9.35 4.17
C PHE A 97 -6.39 8.75 5.56
N LYS A 98 -7.62 8.77 6.03
CA LYS A 98 -8.00 8.10 7.27
C LYS A 98 -7.75 6.58 7.18
N ASP A 99 -8.18 5.96 6.10
CA ASP A 99 -7.97 4.53 5.86
C ASP A 99 -6.47 4.22 5.64
N TYR A 100 -5.78 5.08 4.88
CA TYR A 100 -4.35 4.97 4.57
C TYR A 100 -3.48 4.97 5.82
N ASP A 101 -3.73 5.92 6.74
CA ASP A 101 -3.01 6.04 8.00
C ASP A 101 -3.33 4.87 8.94
N ALA A 102 -4.60 4.45 9.02
CA ALA A 102 -5.01 3.29 9.80
C ALA A 102 -4.30 2.00 9.34
N LEU A 103 -4.05 1.85 8.03
CA LEU A 103 -3.29 0.75 7.48
C LEU A 103 -1.77 0.85 7.72
N GLY A 104 -1.27 1.86 8.44
CA GLY A 104 0.15 2.04 8.75
C GLY A 104 1.02 2.40 7.53
N CYS A 105 0.43 2.97 6.50
CA CYS A 105 1.14 3.36 5.28
C CYS A 105 1.81 4.73 5.43
N LYS A 106 3.03 4.86 4.91
CA LYS A 106 3.78 6.12 4.89
C LYS A 106 3.24 7.03 3.81
N ARG A 107 2.82 8.25 4.15
CA ARG A 107 2.34 9.25 3.18
C ARG A 107 3.30 9.41 2.01
N ALA A 108 2.76 9.57 0.80
CA ALA A 108 3.55 9.83 -0.39
C ALA A 108 4.40 11.11 -0.24
N THR A 109 5.51 11.20 -0.98
CA THR A 109 6.30 12.44 -1.06
C THR A 109 5.44 13.59 -1.60
N LYS A 110 4.59 13.26 -2.59
CA LYS A 110 3.57 14.18 -3.12
C LYS A 110 2.36 13.38 -3.62
N ASN A 111 1.17 13.96 -3.42
CA ASN A 111 -0.07 13.47 -4.00
C ASN A 111 -0.63 14.53 -4.96
N PRO A 112 -0.14 14.60 -6.21
CA PRO A 112 -0.64 15.56 -7.19
C PRO A 112 -2.09 15.29 -7.54
N ARG A 113 -2.86 16.34 -7.78
CA ARG A 113 -4.25 16.29 -8.24
C ARG A 113 -4.33 16.69 -9.70
N VAL A 114 -5.18 16.04 -10.47
CA VAL A 114 -5.32 16.35 -11.91
C VAL A 114 -5.67 17.82 -12.14
N THR A 115 -6.57 18.38 -11.31
CA THR A 115 -7.00 19.78 -11.42
C THR A 115 -5.88 20.79 -11.18
N GLU A 116 -4.79 20.40 -10.54
CA GLU A 116 -3.60 21.26 -10.31
C GLU A 116 -2.64 21.29 -11.51
N TYR A 117 -2.80 20.40 -12.49
CA TYR A 117 -1.90 20.22 -13.65
C TYR A 117 -2.59 20.47 -14.99
N MET A 118 -3.67 21.21 -14.99
CA MET A 118 -4.51 21.35 -16.19
C MET A 118 -3.78 22.03 -17.34
N GLN A 119 -2.95 23.06 -17.06
CA GLN A 119 -2.19 23.75 -18.11
C GLN A 119 -1.12 22.83 -18.71
N GLU A 120 -0.40 22.10 -17.87
CA GLU A 120 0.62 21.13 -18.29
C GLU A 120 0.00 20.00 -19.14
N ILE A 121 -1.22 19.55 -18.77
CA ILE A 121 -1.97 18.56 -19.57
C ILE A 121 -2.31 19.13 -20.95
N ILE A 122 -2.81 20.36 -21.03
CA ILE A 122 -3.16 21.02 -22.30
C ILE A 122 -1.91 21.20 -23.18
N ASP A 123 -0.79 21.62 -22.59
CA ASP A 123 0.47 21.83 -23.31
C ASP A 123 1.03 20.48 -23.82
N PHE A 124 0.94 19.44 -23.01
CA PHE A 124 1.36 18.09 -23.38
C PHE A 124 0.53 17.56 -24.57
N ILE A 125 -0.79 17.70 -24.52
CA ILE A 125 -1.70 17.30 -25.61
C ILE A 125 -1.40 18.12 -26.87
N SER A 126 -1.19 19.43 -26.73
CA SER A 126 -0.90 20.33 -27.88
C SER A 126 0.35 19.88 -28.62
N LYS A 127 1.42 19.53 -27.90
CA LYS A 127 2.64 18.98 -28.51
C LYS A 127 2.38 17.65 -29.24
N LEU A 128 1.59 16.74 -28.68
CA LEU A 128 1.23 15.48 -29.36
C LEU A 128 0.44 15.74 -30.66
N VAL A 129 -0.41 16.77 -30.68
CA VAL A 129 -1.14 17.20 -31.90
C VAL A 129 -0.17 17.81 -32.92
N GLU A 130 0.72 18.69 -32.52
CA GLU A 130 1.73 19.32 -33.38
C GLU A 130 2.64 18.28 -34.04
N GLU A 131 3.04 17.25 -33.30
CA GLU A 131 3.91 16.17 -33.79
C GLU A 131 3.12 15.09 -34.55
N GLY A 132 1.79 15.21 -34.66
CA GLY A 132 0.93 14.32 -35.42
C GLY A 132 0.59 12.99 -34.75
N PHE A 133 0.92 12.82 -33.46
CA PHE A 133 0.53 11.67 -32.66
C PHE A 133 -0.92 11.74 -32.15
N ALA A 134 -1.51 12.93 -32.18
CA ALA A 134 -2.91 13.14 -31.81
C ALA A 134 -3.63 14.00 -32.85
N TYR A 135 -4.96 14.04 -32.78
CA TYR A 135 -5.80 14.82 -33.65
C TYR A 135 -7.07 15.29 -32.95
N GLU A 136 -7.55 16.44 -33.39
CA GLU A 136 -8.82 17.01 -32.94
C GLU A 136 -9.98 16.47 -33.79
N ALA A 137 -11.06 16.10 -33.16
CA ALA A 137 -12.30 15.70 -33.82
C ALA A 137 -13.52 16.20 -33.01
N ASN A 138 -14.19 17.26 -33.52
CA ASN A 138 -15.42 17.83 -32.97
C ASN A 138 -15.31 18.32 -31.50
N GLY A 139 -14.12 18.79 -31.10
CA GLY A 139 -13.82 19.30 -29.76
C GLY A 139 -13.29 18.23 -28.79
N ASP A 140 -13.22 16.97 -29.21
CA ASP A 140 -12.43 15.94 -28.56
C ASP A 140 -11.03 15.88 -29.16
N VAL A 141 -10.03 15.39 -28.41
CA VAL A 141 -8.71 15.08 -28.94
C VAL A 141 -8.41 13.62 -28.68
N TYR A 142 -7.98 12.92 -29.71
CA TYR A 142 -7.66 11.49 -29.65
C TYR A 142 -6.19 11.23 -29.97
N PHE A 143 -5.59 10.26 -29.28
CA PHE A 143 -4.27 9.74 -29.59
C PHE A 143 -4.38 8.71 -30.72
N ARG A 144 -3.48 8.81 -31.73
CA ARG A 144 -3.38 7.85 -32.84
C ARG A 144 -2.58 6.63 -32.42
N THR A 145 -3.27 5.61 -31.92
CA THR A 145 -2.65 4.38 -31.37
C THR A 145 -1.69 3.72 -32.35
N ARG A 146 -2.02 3.69 -33.63
CA ARG A 146 -1.17 3.08 -34.68
C ARG A 146 0.11 3.86 -34.99
N LYS A 147 0.24 5.11 -34.52
CA LYS A 147 1.48 5.87 -34.66
C LYS A 147 2.56 5.43 -33.64
N LYS A 148 2.20 4.71 -32.60
CA LYS A 148 3.13 4.10 -31.66
C LYS A 148 3.44 2.69 -32.16
N GLU A 149 4.58 2.51 -32.85
CA GLU A 149 4.94 1.26 -33.54
C GLU A 149 4.98 0.04 -32.60
N ASP A 150 5.41 0.21 -31.36
CA ASP A 150 5.52 -0.84 -30.34
C ASP A 150 4.34 -0.82 -29.33
N TYR A 151 3.17 -0.26 -29.71
CA TYR A 151 1.98 -0.29 -28.85
C TYR A 151 1.61 -1.74 -28.49
N GLY A 152 1.32 -1.96 -27.21
CA GLY A 152 1.11 -3.32 -26.69
C GLY A 152 2.37 -3.95 -26.09
N LYS A 153 3.50 -3.22 -26.03
CA LYS A 153 4.78 -3.78 -25.52
C LYS A 153 4.74 -4.17 -24.05
N LEU A 154 3.92 -3.50 -23.21
CA LEU A 154 3.74 -3.82 -21.80
C LEU A 154 2.77 -5.00 -21.62
N SER A 155 1.59 -4.90 -22.19
CA SER A 155 0.51 -5.89 -22.07
C SER A 155 0.78 -7.18 -22.85
N LYS A 156 1.69 -7.13 -23.84
CA LYS A 156 1.96 -8.19 -24.81
C LYS A 156 0.74 -8.50 -25.69
N GLN A 157 -0.13 -7.54 -25.90
CA GLN A 157 -1.26 -7.63 -26.82
C GLN A 157 -0.89 -7.03 -28.15
N SER A 158 -1.23 -7.73 -29.25
CA SER A 158 -1.09 -7.16 -30.58
C SER A 158 -2.29 -6.26 -30.91
N ILE A 159 -2.07 -5.27 -31.77
CA ILE A 159 -3.15 -4.40 -32.27
C ILE A 159 -4.27 -5.24 -32.91
N ASP A 160 -3.93 -6.30 -33.64
CA ASP A 160 -4.90 -7.16 -34.31
C ASP A 160 -5.75 -7.97 -33.31
N ASP A 161 -5.15 -8.44 -32.20
CA ASP A 161 -5.87 -9.11 -31.12
C ASP A 161 -6.86 -8.16 -30.43
N LEU A 162 -6.46 -6.90 -30.25
CA LEU A 162 -7.31 -5.86 -29.66
C LEU A 162 -8.53 -5.54 -30.53
N ILE A 163 -8.39 -5.53 -31.84
CA ILE A 163 -9.51 -5.31 -32.77
C ILE A 163 -10.47 -6.50 -32.73
N SER A 164 -9.95 -7.73 -32.69
CA SER A 164 -10.77 -8.96 -32.72
C SER A 164 -11.55 -9.21 -31.45
N GLY A 165 -11.05 -8.70 -30.30
CA GLY A 165 -11.65 -8.89 -28.97
C GLY A 165 -12.50 -7.72 -28.46
N ALA A 166 -12.47 -6.59 -29.12
CA ALA A 166 -13.10 -5.38 -28.61
C ALA A 166 -14.56 -5.27 -29.03
N ARG A 167 -15.45 -5.15 -28.06
CA ARG A 167 -16.73 -4.45 -28.23
C ARG A 167 -16.43 -2.95 -28.31
N ILE A 168 -15.92 -2.50 -29.45
CA ILE A 168 -15.60 -1.09 -29.67
C ILE A 168 -16.86 -0.47 -30.23
N GLU A 169 -17.55 0.32 -29.40
CA GLU A 169 -18.44 1.35 -29.89
C GLU A 169 -17.53 2.38 -30.57
N VAL A 170 -17.49 2.37 -31.86
CA VAL A 170 -16.81 3.39 -32.65
C VAL A 170 -17.54 4.71 -32.36
N GLY A 171 -16.92 5.58 -31.58
CA GLY A 171 -17.40 6.96 -31.49
C GLY A 171 -17.36 7.56 -32.90
N GLU A 172 -18.40 8.28 -33.31
CA GLU A 172 -18.58 8.82 -34.65
C GLU A 172 -17.41 9.70 -35.18
N HIS A 173 -16.43 10.00 -34.32
CA HIS A 173 -15.36 10.99 -34.57
C HIS A 173 -13.94 10.40 -34.51
N LYS A 174 -13.75 9.12 -34.23
CA LYS A 174 -12.43 8.48 -34.21
C LYS A 174 -11.97 8.07 -35.62
N GLU A 175 -10.69 8.33 -35.94
CA GLU A 175 -10.05 7.84 -37.16
C GLU A 175 -9.86 6.30 -37.11
N ASP A 176 -9.54 5.76 -35.92
CA ASP A 176 -9.37 4.33 -35.67
C ASP A 176 -10.09 3.92 -34.36
N PRO A 177 -10.75 2.76 -34.32
CA PRO A 177 -11.41 2.27 -33.11
C PRO A 177 -10.51 2.17 -31.87
N LEU A 178 -9.21 1.95 -32.07
CA LEU A 178 -8.23 1.83 -30.98
C LEU A 178 -7.76 3.17 -30.41
N ASP A 179 -8.07 4.28 -31.08
CA ASP A 179 -7.68 5.60 -30.61
C ASP A 179 -8.40 5.91 -29.31
N PHE A 180 -7.70 6.57 -28.40
CA PHE A 180 -8.23 6.88 -27.08
C PHE A 180 -8.19 8.37 -26.79
N ALA A 181 -9.14 8.84 -25.98
CA ALA A 181 -9.33 10.25 -25.70
C ALA A 181 -8.20 10.82 -24.82
N LEU A 182 -7.60 11.93 -25.25
CA LEU A 182 -6.68 12.77 -24.48
C LEU A 182 -7.42 13.96 -23.86
N TRP A 183 -8.37 14.52 -24.60
CA TRP A 183 -9.24 15.62 -24.18
C TRP A 183 -10.67 15.31 -24.58
N LYS A 184 -11.61 15.54 -23.69
CA LYS A 184 -13.04 15.32 -23.91
C LYS A 184 -13.77 16.66 -23.86
N LYS A 185 -14.52 16.97 -24.89
CA LYS A 185 -15.43 18.13 -24.92
C LYS A 185 -16.40 18.06 -23.75
N ALA A 186 -16.54 19.16 -23.03
CA ALA A 186 -17.49 19.26 -21.94
C ALA A 186 -18.94 19.24 -22.43
N LYS A 187 -19.78 18.49 -21.71
CA LYS A 187 -21.21 18.54 -21.86
C LYS A 187 -21.80 19.69 -21.04
N PRO A 188 -22.99 20.19 -21.38
CA PRO A 188 -23.65 21.24 -20.60
C PRO A 188 -23.74 20.87 -19.11
N GLY A 189 -23.26 21.77 -18.24
CA GLY A 189 -23.31 21.59 -16.78
C GLY A 189 -22.15 20.79 -16.17
N GLU A 190 -21.23 20.26 -16.99
CA GLU A 190 -20.02 19.59 -16.49
C GLU A 190 -18.94 20.60 -16.12
N ILE A 191 -18.06 20.20 -15.20
CA ILE A 191 -16.79 20.90 -14.92
C ILE A 191 -15.94 20.90 -16.17
N LYS A 192 -15.32 22.03 -16.49
CA LYS A 192 -14.59 22.24 -17.75
C LYS A 192 -13.49 23.26 -17.61
N TRP A 193 -12.54 23.20 -18.52
CA TRP A 193 -11.45 24.15 -18.68
C TRP A 193 -11.35 24.58 -20.12
N ASP A 194 -10.90 25.83 -20.32
CA ASP A 194 -10.60 26.36 -21.65
C ASP A 194 -9.32 25.73 -22.20
N SER A 195 -9.34 25.36 -23.47
CA SER A 195 -8.18 24.83 -24.17
C SER A 195 -8.17 25.29 -25.65
N PRO A 196 -7.05 25.15 -26.37
CA PRO A 196 -7.02 25.37 -27.82
C PRO A 196 -8.02 24.48 -28.59
N PHE A 197 -8.46 23.39 -28.01
CA PHE A 197 -9.42 22.42 -28.60
C PHE A 197 -10.87 22.73 -28.24
N GLY A 198 -11.10 23.77 -27.45
CA GLY A 198 -12.39 24.15 -26.89
C GLY A 198 -12.54 23.76 -25.42
N GLU A 199 -13.70 24.10 -24.86
CA GLU A 199 -14.03 23.80 -23.46
C GLU A 199 -14.16 22.27 -23.26
N GLY A 200 -13.41 21.72 -22.28
CA GLY A 200 -13.39 20.30 -22.04
C GLY A 200 -12.65 19.90 -20.76
N ARG A 201 -12.30 18.64 -20.69
CA ARG A 201 -11.55 18.04 -19.59
C ARG A 201 -10.64 16.92 -20.07
N PRO A 202 -9.60 16.54 -19.31
CA PRO A 202 -8.66 15.50 -19.73
C PRO A 202 -9.32 14.11 -19.86
N GLY A 203 -8.76 13.30 -20.74
CA GLY A 203 -8.96 11.86 -20.72
C GLY A 203 -8.23 11.23 -19.55
N TRP A 204 -8.66 10.06 -19.11
CA TRP A 204 -8.11 9.41 -17.93
C TRP A 204 -6.62 9.05 -18.01
N HIS A 205 -6.13 8.71 -19.21
CA HIS A 205 -4.75 8.20 -19.35
C HIS A 205 -3.69 9.30 -19.36
N ILE A 206 -4.03 10.50 -19.83
CA ILE A 206 -3.08 11.61 -19.96
C ILE A 206 -2.64 12.16 -18.59
N GLU A 207 -3.49 12.03 -17.59
CA GLU A 207 -3.30 12.58 -16.26
C GLU A 207 -2.00 12.07 -15.61
N CYS A 208 -1.82 10.75 -15.55
CA CYS A 208 -0.65 10.13 -14.94
C CYS A 208 0.63 10.38 -15.74
N SER A 209 0.55 10.39 -17.08
CA SER A 209 1.71 10.73 -17.93
C SER A 209 2.25 12.12 -17.60
N VAL A 210 1.37 13.11 -17.49
CA VAL A 210 1.77 14.49 -17.19
C VAL A 210 2.23 14.64 -15.76
N MET A 211 1.47 14.16 -14.78
CA MET A 211 1.85 14.29 -13.37
C MET A 211 3.15 13.55 -13.03
N ALA A 212 3.42 12.39 -13.66
CA ALA A 212 4.69 11.69 -13.49
C ALA A 212 5.85 12.50 -14.07
N LYS A 213 5.69 13.05 -15.28
CA LYS A 213 6.68 13.90 -15.92
C LYS A 213 7.01 15.14 -15.07
N GLU A 214 6.00 15.87 -14.62
CA GLU A 214 6.17 17.13 -13.88
C GLU A 214 6.72 16.92 -12.46
N THR A 215 6.53 15.75 -11.88
CA THR A 215 7.01 15.46 -10.51
C THR A 215 8.33 14.71 -10.48
N LEU A 216 8.60 13.84 -11.45
CA LEU A 216 9.73 12.90 -11.44
C LEU A 216 10.63 13.01 -12.69
N GLY A 217 10.17 13.71 -13.76
CA GLY A 217 10.91 13.87 -15.01
C GLY A 217 10.47 12.96 -16.14
N ASP A 218 11.14 13.07 -17.30
CA ASP A 218 10.73 12.39 -18.54
C ASP A 218 10.84 10.87 -18.48
N THR A 219 11.79 10.36 -17.71
CA THR A 219 11.98 8.94 -17.42
C THR A 219 12.02 8.72 -15.91
N ILE A 220 11.29 7.71 -15.43
CA ILE A 220 11.24 7.33 -14.02
C ILE A 220 11.82 5.93 -13.81
N ASP A 221 12.21 5.60 -12.58
CA ASP A 221 12.74 4.29 -12.28
C ASP A 221 11.63 3.24 -12.25
N ILE A 222 10.61 3.45 -11.45
CA ILE A 222 9.52 2.47 -11.23
C ILE A 222 8.16 3.12 -11.47
N HIS A 223 7.36 2.53 -12.36
CA HIS A 223 5.94 2.80 -12.47
C HIS A 223 5.14 1.59 -11.98
N ALA A 224 4.15 1.80 -11.11
CA ALA A 224 3.47 0.70 -10.44
C ALA A 224 1.96 0.92 -10.30
N GLY A 225 1.23 -0.17 -10.11
CA GLY A 225 -0.21 -0.17 -9.89
C GLY A 225 -0.84 -1.56 -9.84
N GLY A 226 -2.15 -1.63 -9.86
CA GLY A 226 -2.88 -2.90 -9.98
C GLY A 226 -2.69 -3.54 -11.35
N GLN A 227 -2.77 -4.85 -11.43
CA GLN A 227 -2.64 -5.60 -12.69
C GLN A 227 -3.70 -5.20 -13.74
N ASP A 228 -4.85 -4.71 -13.32
CA ASP A 228 -5.91 -4.19 -14.18
C ASP A 228 -5.51 -2.92 -14.92
N LEU A 229 -4.53 -2.17 -14.41
CA LEU A 229 -4.01 -0.98 -15.06
C LEU A 229 -3.03 -1.29 -16.19
N THR A 230 -2.48 -2.51 -16.25
CA THR A 230 -1.52 -2.90 -17.31
C THR A 230 -2.06 -2.56 -18.70
N PHE A 231 -3.35 -2.84 -18.93
CA PHE A 231 -4.07 -2.48 -20.15
C PHE A 231 -5.52 -2.08 -19.82
N PRO A 232 -6.02 -0.95 -20.39
CA PRO A 232 -5.32 -0.08 -21.34
C PRO A 232 -4.49 1.03 -20.69
N HIS A 233 -4.61 1.29 -19.38
CA HIS A 233 -4.15 2.53 -18.74
C HIS A 233 -2.63 2.74 -18.89
N HIS A 234 -1.80 1.84 -18.36
CA HIS A 234 -0.34 1.97 -18.42
C HIS A 234 0.22 1.83 -19.84
N GLU A 235 -0.40 1.02 -20.69
CA GLU A 235 -0.03 0.96 -22.10
C GLU A 235 -0.25 2.30 -22.81
N ASN A 236 -1.37 2.97 -22.52
CA ASN A 236 -1.68 4.30 -23.06
C ASN A 236 -0.76 5.38 -22.49
N GLU A 237 -0.39 5.28 -21.21
CA GLU A 237 0.60 6.19 -20.61
C GLU A 237 1.97 6.07 -21.30
N ILE A 238 2.42 4.83 -21.59
CA ILE A 238 3.64 4.60 -22.38
C ILE A 238 3.54 5.28 -23.74
N ALA A 239 2.44 5.07 -24.44
CA ALA A 239 2.25 5.66 -25.76
C ALA A 239 2.32 7.18 -25.71
N GLN A 240 1.61 7.81 -24.78
CA GLN A 240 1.60 9.26 -24.59
C GLN A 240 2.99 9.80 -24.24
N SER A 241 3.60 9.24 -23.18
CA SER A 241 4.84 9.76 -22.63
C SER A 241 6.03 9.58 -23.57
N GLU A 242 6.15 8.40 -24.21
CA GLU A 242 7.27 8.14 -25.11
C GLU A 242 7.16 8.86 -26.44
N CYS A 243 5.93 9.08 -26.96
CA CYS A 243 5.74 9.90 -28.14
C CYS A 243 5.96 11.39 -27.85
N HIS A 244 5.68 11.86 -26.63
CA HIS A 244 5.90 13.26 -26.24
C HIS A 244 7.37 13.52 -25.89
N ASN A 245 8.01 12.66 -25.11
CA ASN A 245 9.34 12.92 -24.55
C ASN A 245 10.47 12.32 -25.39
N HIS A 246 10.17 11.40 -26.33
CA HIS A 246 11.13 10.68 -27.18
C HIS A 246 12.19 9.87 -26.41
N VAL A 247 11.84 9.46 -25.18
CA VAL A 247 12.64 8.62 -24.29
C VAL A 247 11.73 7.58 -23.62
N PRO A 248 12.26 6.45 -23.09
CA PRO A 248 11.47 5.50 -22.33
C PRO A 248 10.79 6.16 -21.13
N PHE A 249 9.53 5.83 -20.89
CA PHE A 249 8.77 6.43 -19.79
C PHE A 249 9.18 5.89 -18.41
N SER A 250 9.29 4.57 -18.28
CA SER A 250 9.73 3.94 -17.04
C SER A 250 10.65 2.76 -17.30
N ASN A 251 11.69 2.61 -16.48
CA ASN A 251 12.63 1.50 -16.57
C ASN A 251 12.02 0.19 -16.05
N TYR A 252 11.22 0.27 -14.98
CA TYR A 252 10.59 -0.90 -14.37
C TYR A 252 9.09 -0.69 -14.20
N TRP A 253 8.33 -1.73 -14.51
CA TRP A 253 6.87 -1.78 -14.39
C TRP A 253 6.48 -2.86 -13.37
N MET A 254 5.86 -2.46 -12.27
CA MET A 254 5.44 -3.36 -11.21
C MET A 254 3.92 -3.41 -11.08
N HIS A 255 3.36 -4.62 -11.06
CA HIS A 255 1.91 -4.80 -10.93
C HIS A 255 1.58 -5.82 -9.86
N ASN A 256 0.72 -5.43 -8.92
CA ASN A 256 0.15 -6.38 -7.97
C ASN A 256 -1.08 -7.08 -8.56
N ALA A 257 -1.23 -8.38 -8.24
CA ALA A 257 -2.37 -9.17 -8.69
C ALA A 257 -3.67 -8.81 -7.96
N PHE A 258 -4.79 -9.35 -8.43
CA PHE A 258 -6.14 -9.08 -7.95
C PHE A 258 -6.42 -9.66 -6.56
N ILE A 259 -7.50 -9.15 -5.93
CA ILE A 259 -8.15 -9.78 -4.79
C ILE A 259 -9.41 -10.49 -5.28
N ASN A 260 -9.55 -11.74 -4.87
CA ASN A 260 -10.80 -12.47 -4.95
C ASN A 260 -11.54 -12.37 -3.61
N ILE A 261 -12.86 -12.43 -3.64
CA ILE A 261 -13.71 -12.55 -2.46
C ILE A 261 -14.46 -13.87 -2.60
N ASP A 262 -14.27 -14.78 -1.64
CA ASP A 262 -14.86 -16.12 -1.66
C ASP A 262 -14.65 -16.85 -3.00
N ASN A 263 -13.40 -16.83 -3.50
CA ASN A 263 -12.95 -17.42 -4.77
C ASN A 263 -13.53 -16.76 -6.05
N VAL A 264 -14.24 -15.66 -5.92
CA VAL A 264 -14.79 -14.91 -7.06
C VAL A 264 -14.04 -13.59 -7.22
N LYS A 265 -13.64 -13.25 -8.45
CA LYS A 265 -13.02 -11.95 -8.70
C LYS A 265 -13.95 -10.82 -8.24
N MET A 266 -13.40 -9.93 -7.43
CA MET A 266 -14.15 -8.77 -6.95
C MET A 266 -14.58 -7.88 -8.10
N SER A 267 -15.87 -7.52 -8.15
CA SER A 267 -16.38 -6.55 -9.12
C SER A 267 -17.57 -5.78 -8.57
N LYS A 268 -17.74 -4.54 -9.04
CA LYS A 268 -18.91 -3.71 -8.66
C LYS A 268 -20.23 -4.29 -9.17
N SER A 269 -20.19 -4.92 -10.36
CA SER A 269 -21.39 -5.54 -10.96
C SER A 269 -21.92 -6.73 -10.15
N LEU A 270 -21.06 -7.43 -9.44
CA LEU A 270 -21.44 -8.54 -8.56
C LEU A 270 -21.81 -8.08 -7.14
N GLY A 271 -21.57 -6.80 -6.80
CA GLY A 271 -21.85 -6.27 -5.46
C GLY A 271 -21.03 -6.90 -4.34
N ASN A 272 -19.95 -7.64 -4.68
CA ASN A 272 -19.12 -8.37 -3.73
C ASN A 272 -17.89 -7.59 -3.26
N PHE A 273 -17.86 -6.27 -3.42
CA PHE A 273 -16.77 -5.44 -2.90
C PHE A 273 -17.00 -5.09 -1.43
N ARG A 274 -15.90 -5.01 -0.67
CA ARG A 274 -15.91 -4.57 0.73
C ARG A 274 -15.10 -3.29 0.87
N LEU A 275 -15.64 -2.31 1.60
CA LEU A 275 -14.94 -1.05 1.88
C LEU A 275 -13.90 -1.27 2.98
N VAL A 276 -12.75 -0.62 2.86
CA VAL A 276 -11.68 -0.70 3.86
C VAL A 276 -12.18 -0.21 5.22
N LYS A 277 -12.87 0.94 5.25
CA LYS A 277 -13.43 1.52 6.48
C LYS A 277 -14.34 0.55 7.25
N ASP A 278 -15.10 -0.29 6.54
CA ASP A 278 -16.02 -1.24 7.17
C ASP A 278 -15.24 -2.44 7.74
N ILE A 279 -14.23 -2.92 7.02
CA ILE A 279 -13.37 -4.00 7.48
C ILE A 279 -12.59 -3.59 8.73
N ILE A 280 -11.94 -2.42 8.71
CA ILE A 280 -11.14 -1.95 9.87
C ILE A 280 -11.99 -1.49 11.07
N ALA A 281 -13.30 -1.37 10.91
CA ALA A 281 -14.22 -1.21 12.03
C ALA A 281 -14.52 -2.54 12.75
N GLU A 282 -14.33 -3.68 12.07
CA GLU A 282 -14.57 -5.03 12.58
C GLU A 282 -13.28 -5.71 13.09
N ILE A 283 -12.13 -5.39 12.49
CA ILE A 283 -10.83 -6.02 12.81
C ILE A 283 -9.73 -4.97 12.94
N ASP A 284 -8.65 -5.31 13.67
CA ASP A 284 -7.46 -4.47 13.72
C ASP A 284 -6.90 -4.23 12.29
N PRO A 285 -6.63 -2.98 11.89
CA PRO A 285 -6.07 -2.67 10.57
C PRO A 285 -4.78 -3.42 10.25
N MET A 286 -3.97 -3.74 11.27
CA MET A 286 -2.73 -4.50 11.10
C MET A 286 -2.99 -5.96 10.74
N VAL A 287 -4.14 -6.53 11.11
CA VAL A 287 -4.58 -7.85 10.64
C VAL A 287 -4.85 -7.84 9.14
N LEU A 288 -5.55 -6.79 8.65
CA LEU A 288 -5.77 -6.62 7.21
C LEU A 288 -4.45 -6.43 6.46
N ARG A 289 -3.54 -5.63 7.01
CA ARG A 289 -2.21 -5.42 6.44
C ARG A 289 -1.41 -6.73 6.39
N LEU A 290 -1.34 -7.48 7.49
CA LEU A 290 -0.69 -8.78 7.55
C LEU A 290 -1.28 -9.73 6.51
N PHE A 291 -2.61 -9.82 6.43
CA PHE A 291 -3.29 -10.66 5.44
C PHE A 291 -2.82 -10.35 4.02
N MET A 292 -2.74 -9.06 3.63
CA MET A 292 -2.32 -8.65 2.28
C MET A 292 -0.89 -9.09 1.94
N LEU A 293 -0.03 -9.29 2.94
CA LEU A 293 1.37 -9.66 2.80
C LEU A 293 1.63 -11.18 2.89
N THR A 294 0.61 -11.98 3.19
CA THR A 294 0.73 -13.45 3.33
C THR A 294 1.02 -14.17 2.01
N VAL A 295 0.79 -13.53 0.88
CA VAL A 295 1.11 -14.06 -0.45
C VAL A 295 1.98 -13.05 -1.20
N HIS A 296 2.78 -13.55 -2.13
CA HIS A 296 3.58 -12.68 -3.00
C HIS A 296 2.68 -11.68 -3.75
N TYR A 297 3.11 -10.43 -3.91
CA TYR A 297 2.27 -9.38 -4.49
C TYR A 297 1.74 -9.70 -5.91
N ARG A 298 2.47 -10.49 -6.70
CA ARG A 298 2.06 -10.95 -8.04
C ARG A 298 1.09 -12.13 -8.03
N THR A 299 0.80 -12.71 -6.87
CA THR A 299 -0.14 -13.84 -6.73
C THR A 299 -1.51 -13.29 -6.31
N PRO A 300 -2.62 -13.71 -6.94
CA PRO A 300 -3.95 -13.37 -6.47
C PRO A 300 -4.16 -13.80 -5.01
N ILE A 301 -4.81 -12.95 -4.22
CA ILE A 301 -5.15 -13.25 -2.83
C ILE A 301 -6.66 -13.42 -2.68
N ASN A 302 -7.08 -14.36 -1.86
CA ASN A 302 -8.49 -14.65 -1.64
C ASN A 302 -8.93 -14.20 -0.25
N TYR A 303 -9.76 -13.17 -0.19
CA TYR A 303 -10.37 -12.69 1.04
C TYR A 303 -11.52 -13.62 1.43
N THR A 304 -11.34 -14.36 2.50
CA THR A 304 -12.36 -15.21 3.13
C THR A 304 -12.32 -14.99 4.63
N LEU A 305 -13.40 -15.30 5.32
CA LEU A 305 -13.43 -15.23 6.79
C LEU A 305 -12.33 -16.12 7.40
N GLU A 306 -12.11 -17.33 6.87
CA GLU A 306 -11.08 -18.25 7.33
C GLU A 306 -9.67 -17.65 7.23
N ASN A 307 -9.34 -17.05 6.08
CA ASN A 307 -8.03 -16.42 5.87
C ASN A 307 -7.81 -15.19 6.76
N ILE A 308 -8.85 -14.42 7.03
CA ILE A 308 -8.79 -13.27 7.95
C ILE A 308 -8.61 -13.75 9.39
N GLU A 309 -9.33 -14.77 9.84
CA GLU A 309 -9.16 -15.34 11.18
C GLU A 309 -7.77 -15.97 11.37
N LEU A 310 -7.21 -16.58 10.32
CA LEU A 310 -5.83 -17.07 10.34
C LEU A 310 -4.83 -15.91 10.46
N ALA A 311 -5.02 -14.83 9.71
CA ALA A 311 -4.19 -13.63 9.80
C ALA A 311 -4.28 -12.99 11.18
N LYS A 312 -5.48 -12.89 11.77
CA LYS A 312 -5.71 -12.41 13.14
C LYS A 312 -4.96 -13.27 14.16
N THR A 313 -5.11 -14.59 14.07
CA THR A 313 -4.39 -15.53 14.96
C THR A 313 -2.87 -15.34 14.87
N ASN A 314 -2.33 -15.15 13.67
CA ASN A 314 -0.90 -14.97 13.47
C ASN A 314 -0.43 -13.60 13.97
N PHE A 315 -1.22 -12.55 13.75
CA PHE A 315 -0.93 -11.21 14.28
C PHE A 315 -0.87 -11.23 15.82
N GLU A 316 -1.85 -11.87 16.49
CA GLU A 316 -1.87 -11.99 17.94
C GLU A 316 -0.66 -12.77 18.49
N LYS A 317 -0.17 -13.80 17.78
CA LYS A 317 1.07 -14.49 18.15
C LYS A 317 2.28 -13.57 18.12
N ILE A 318 2.42 -12.76 17.06
CA ILE A 318 3.52 -11.78 16.92
C ILE A 318 3.42 -10.76 18.06
N LYS A 319 2.24 -10.16 18.27
CA LYS A 319 1.99 -9.14 19.28
C LYS A 319 2.27 -9.66 20.70
N THR A 320 1.74 -10.83 21.03
CA THR A 320 1.97 -11.45 22.35
C THR A 320 3.46 -11.76 22.58
N SER A 321 4.16 -12.25 21.56
CA SER A 321 5.61 -12.50 21.66
C SER A 321 6.39 -11.21 21.91
N TYR A 322 6.04 -10.13 21.19
CA TYR A 322 6.64 -8.81 21.40
C TYR A 322 6.37 -8.28 22.82
N GLN A 323 5.15 -8.39 23.31
CA GLN A 323 4.79 -7.98 24.68
C GLN A 323 5.58 -8.75 25.73
N ASN A 324 5.74 -10.08 25.57
CA ASN A 324 6.56 -10.92 26.45
C ASN A 324 8.03 -10.45 26.45
N LEU A 325 8.56 -10.16 25.27
CA LEU A 325 9.92 -9.65 25.12
C LEU A 325 10.10 -8.29 25.83
N GLN A 326 9.15 -7.34 25.64
CA GLN A 326 9.19 -6.04 26.31
C GLN A 326 9.12 -6.19 27.83
N PHE A 327 8.25 -7.08 28.30
CA PHE A 327 8.15 -7.36 29.74
C PHE A 327 9.48 -7.83 30.32
N ARG A 328 10.17 -8.77 29.64
CA ARG A 328 11.48 -9.29 30.08
C ARG A 328 12.56 -8.19 30.02
N LEU A 329 12.58 -7.38 28.99
CA LEU A 329 13.52 -6.24 28.86
C LEU A 329 13.38 -5.24 30.01
N ASN A 330 12.16 -5.01 30.50
CA ASN A 330 11.90 -4.03 31.54
C ASN A 330 12.05 -4.56 32.95
N ASN A 331 11.95 -5.87 33.17
CA ASN A 331 11.86 -6.47 34.52
C ASN A 331 12.97 -7.45 34.86
N ASP A 332 13.76 -7.94 33.91
CA ASP A 332 14.83 -8.89 34.19
C ASP A 332 16.22 -8.26 34.03
N MET A 333 16.85 -8.07 35.18
CA MET A 333 18.28 -7.76 35.29
C MET A 333 19.01 -9.06 35.68
N THR A 334 19.50 -9.82 34.72
CA THR A 334 20.35 -10.99 35.02
C THR A 334 21.77 -10.74 34.53
N ASP A 335 22.75 -11.24 35.31
CA ASP A 335 24.17 -11.18 34.96
C ASP A 335 24.60 -12.32 33.97
N GLU A 336 23.62 -12.92 33.28
CA GLU A 336 23.89 -13.96 32.29
C GLU A 336 24.71 -13.43 31.11
N LYS A 337 25.57 -14.28 30.58
CA LYS A 337 26.39 -13.94 29.39
C LYS A 337 25.54 -13.95 28.13
N LEU A 338 26.00 -13.19 27.12
CA LEU A 338 25.42 -13.19 25.77
C LEU A 338 25.23 -14.63 25.26
N ASP A 339 24.01 -14.95 24.85
CA ASP A 339 23.69 -16.26 24.28
C ASP A 339 24.06 -16.30 22.79
N THR A 340 25.26 -16.79 22.52
CA THR A 340 25.82 -16.83 21.15
C THR A 340 25.03 -17.74 20.21
N GLU A 341 24.32 -18.75 20.71
CA GLU A 341 23.46 -19.63 19.90
C GLU A 341 22.22 -18.88 19.46
N VAL A 342 21.53 -18.19 20.37
CA VAL A 342 20.35 -17.37 20.04
C VAL A 342 20.75 -16.23 19.12
N VAL A 343 21.90 -15.57 19.36
CA VAL A 343 22.43 -14.52 18.46
C VAL A 343 22.60 -15.07 17.03
N ALA A 344 23.20 -16.27 16.88
CA ALA A 344 23.39 -16.88 15.57
C ALA A 344 22.04 -17.17 14.87
N LEU A 345 21.05 -17.70 15.60
CA LEU A 345 19.72 -17.97 15.06
C LEU A 345 19.00 -16.70 14.61
N VAL A 346 19.02 -15.65 15.42
CA VAL A 346 18.41 -14.34 15.06
C VAL A 346 19.09 -13.75 13.83
N THR A 347 20.43 -13.81 13.78
CA THR A 347 21.20 -13.30 12.65
C THR A 347 20.89 -14.08 11.36
N GLU A 348 20.75 -15.40 11.44
CA GLU A 348 20.35 -16.23 10.31
C GLU A 348 18.98 -15.83 9.75
N GLU A 349 17.99 -15.62 10.62
CA GLU A 349 16.65 -15.24 10.18
C GLU A 349 16.60 -13.81 9.60
N LEU A 350 17.37 -12.87 10.14
CA LEU A 350 17.51 -11.53 9.55
C LEU A 350 18.14 -11.60 8.15
N ASN A 351 19.16 -12.44 7.96
CA ASN A 351 19.77 -12.64 6.64
C ASN A 351 18.77 -13.25 5.64
N LYS A 352 17.96 -14.24 6.06
CA LYS A 352 16.89 -14.81 5.23
C LYS A 352 15.84 -13.76 4.85
N PHE A 353 15.46 -12.91 5.80
CA PHE A 353 14.55 -11.80 5.54
C PHE A 353 15.09 -10.89 4.43
N GLU A 354 16.37 -10.49 4.53
CA GLU A 354 17.02 -9.67 3.51
C GLU A 354 17.06 -10.37 2.14
N GLU A 355 17.38 -11.66 2.10
CA GLU A 355 17.37 -12.45 0.87
C GLU A 355 15.98 -12.49 0.22
N TYR A 356 14.92 -12.71 1.01
CA TYR A 356 13.55 -12.76 0.52
C TYR A 356 13.07 -11.40 0.01
N MET A 357 13.39 -10.33 0.72
CA MET A 357 13.01 -8.98 0.30
C MET A 357 13.80 -8.52 -0.93
N GLN A 358 15.06 -8.92 -1.06
CA GLN A 358 15.88 -8.65 -2.25
C GLN A 358 15.40 -9.44 -3.48
N ASP A 359 14.67 -10.53 -3.31
CA ASP A 359 14.14 -11.35 -4.41
C ASP A 359 12.68 -10.98 -4.71
N ASP A 360 12.48 -9.82 -5.32
CA ASP A 360 11.18 -9.35 -5.80
C ASP A 360 10.19 -9.08 -4.64
N PHE A 361 10.71 -8.53 -3.54
CA PHE A 361 9.91 -8.14 -2.37
C PHE A 361 8.99 -9.27 -1.87
N ASN A 362 9.55 -10.46 -1.66
CA ASN A 362 8.80 -11.67 -1.29
C ASN A 362 8.36 -11.63 0.18
N THR A 363 7.30 -10.88 0.45
CA THR A 363 6.74 -10.70 1.80
C THR A 363 6.24 -11.99 2.42
N ALA A 364 5.77 -12.94 1.62
CA ALA A 364 5.28 -14.23 2.12
C ALA A 364 6.41 -15.03 2.80
N ASN A 365 7.58 -15.09 2.16
CA ASN A 365 8.75 -15.73 2.75
C ASN A 365 9.34 -14.88 3.89
N ALA A 366 9.34 -13.54 3.76
CA ALA A 366 9.76 -12.64 4.83
C ALA A 366 8.94 -12.83 6.11
N LEU A 367 7.63 -13.04 6.00
CA LEU A 367 6.76 -13.36 7.14
C LEU A 367 7.12 -14.72 7.77
N SER A 368 7.52 -15.72 6.99
CA SER A 368 7.95 -17.02 7.56
C SER A 368 9.18 -16.86 8.45
N SER A 369 10.14 -16.03 8.03
CA SER A 369 11.31 -15.68 8.84
C SER A 369 10.91 -14.91 10.12
N TRP A 370 9.91 -14.01 10.05
CA TRP A 370 9.41 -13.33 11.26
C TRP A 370 8.77 -14.33 12.24
N TYR A 371 8.02 -15.32 11.77
CA TYR A 371 7.46 -16.36 12.65
C TYR A 371 8.55 -17.19 13.35
N GLU A 372 9.71 -17.39 12.71
CA GLU A 372 10.86 -18.01 13.36
C GLU A 372 11.47 -17.11 14.45
N ILE A 373 11.57 -15.80 14.22
CA ILE A 373 11.97 -14.84 15.27
C ILE A 373 10.98 -14.89 16.45
N VAL A 374 9.68 -15.00 16.20
CA VAL A 374 8.65 -15.16 17.23
C VAL A 374 8.90 -16.45 18.03
N ARG A 375 9.21 -17.56 17.37
CA ARG A 375 9.52 -18.83 18.03
C ARG A 375 10.79 -18.74 18.89
N ILE A 376 11.86 -18.14 18.36
CA ILE A 376 13.11 -17.88 19.07
C ILE A 376 12.87 -17.01 20.30
N SER A 377 12.15 -15.91 20.15
CA SER A 377 11.78 -14.99 21.22
C SER A 377 11.02 -15.69 22.32
N ASN A 378 9.96 -16.44 21.99
CA ASN A 378 9.15 -17.17 22.97
C ASN A 378 9.97 -18.23 23.72
N SER A 379 10.84 -18.96 23.02
CA SER A 379 11.72 -19.95 23.66
C SER A 379 12.74 -19.30 24.60
N TYR A 380 13.29 -18.15 24.21
CA TYR A 380 14.29 -17.44 25.03
C TYR A 380 13.66 -16.74 26.23
N THR A 381 12.56 -16.02 26.03
CA THR A 381 11.86 -15.30 27.09
C THR A 381 11.21 -16.21 28.14
N ALA A 382 10.98 -17.49 27.82
CA ALA A 382 10.47 -18.50 28.77
C ALA A 382 11.54 -19.03 29.76
N ARG A 383 12.83 -18.76 29.52
CA ARG A 383 13.92 -19.22 30.42
C ARG A 383 13.89 -18.48 31.74
N GLU A 384 14.40 -19.11 32.79
CA GLU A 384 14.50 -18.47 34.13
C GLU A 384 15.47 -17.29 34.10
N ALA A 385 16.64 -17.47 33.49
CA ALA A 385 17.66 -16.44 33.34
C ALA A 385 17.84 -16.08 31.87
N VAL A 386 17.95 -14.78 31.57
CA VAL A 386 18.15 -14.24 30.23
C VAL A 386 19.20 -13.12 30.24
N ASN A 387 19.89 -12.93 29.14
CA ASN A 387 20.86 -11.85 28.96
C ASN A 387 20.18 -10.64 28.29
N LYS A 388 20.45 -9.44 28.79
CA LYS A 388 19.85 -8.20 28.28
C LYS A 388 20.23 -7.93 26.83
N GLU A 389 21.51 -8.06 26.45
CA GLU A 389 21.98 -7.81 25.08
C GLU A 389 21.34 -8.79 24.07
N THR A 390 21.10 -10.04 24.49
CA THR A 390 20.38 -11.02 23.66
C THR A 390 18.92 -10.62 23.46
N LEU A 391 18.25 -10.14 24.51
CA LEU A 391 16.87 -9.61 24.40
C LEU A 391 16.82 -8.38 23.51
N GLU A 392 17.77 -7.46 23.63
CA GLU A 392 17.87 -6.26 22.78
C GLU A 392 18.07 -6.62 21.31
N LEU A 393 18.86 -7.66 21.00
CA LEU A 393 19.04 -8.16 19.64
C LEU A 393 17.73 -8.72 19.06
N ILE A 394 16.99 -9.52 19.84
CA ILE A 394 15.70 -10.03 19.43
C ILE A 394 14.71 -8.86 19.21
N ASN A 395 14.73 -7.85 20.08
CA ASN A 395 13.91 -6.66 19.93
C ASN A 395 14.24 -5.88 18.65
N ALA A 396 15.52 -5.70 18.35
CA ALA A 396 15.97 -5.05 17.10
C ALA A 396 15.47 -5.81 15.86
N ALA A 397 15.42 -7.14 15.90
CA ALA A 397 14.82 -7.94 14.84
C ALA A 397 13.32 -7.63 14.69
N PHE A 398 12.52 -7.65 15.77
CA PHE A 398 11.10 -7.26 15.72
C PHE A 398 10.90 -5.86 15.12
N GLU A 399 11.70 -4.87 15.55
CA GLU A 399 11.62 -3.51 15.02
C GLU A 399 11.94 -3.45 13.52
N THR A 400 12.91 -4.23 13.04
CA THR A 400 13.26 -4.32 11.62
C THR A 400 12.09 -4.85 10.79
N TYR A 401 11.52 -5.99 11.17
CA TYR A 401 10.36 -6.57 10.47
C TYR A 401 9.14 -5.64 10.53
N SER A 402 8.84 -5.11 11.72
CA SER A 402 7.72 -4.19 11.94
C SER A 402 7.84 -2.93 11.08
N SER A 403 9.00 -2.31 11.02
CA SER A 403 9.22 -1.07 10.26
C SER A 403 9.12 -1.28 8.75
N ILE A 404 9.71 -2.35 8.22
CA ILE A 404 9.72 -2.63 6.78
C ILE A 404 8.36 -3.13 6.30
N LEU A 405 7.77 -4.10 6.99
CA LEU A 405 6.44 -4.62 6.64
C LEU A 405 5.31 -3.66 7.04
N GLY A 406 5.62 -2.64 7.85
CA GLY A 406 4.67 -1.64 8.33
C GLY A 406 3.60 -2.20 9.25
N ILE A 407 3.90 -3.32 9.93
CA ILE A 407 2.99 -3.97 10.87
C ILE A 407 3.38 -3.54 12.28
N SER A 408 2.65 -2.60 12.86
CA SER A 408 2.87 -2.17 14.24
C SER A 408 2.38 -3.24 15.21
N VAL A 409 3.26 -3.65 16.12
CA VAL A 409 2.96 -4.58 17.21
C VAL A 409 2.95 -3.87 18.57
N LYS A 410 3.21 -2.56 18.57
CA LYS A 410 3.16 -1.72 19.78
C LYS A 410 1.71 -1.47 20.14
N GLU A 411 1.43 -1.39 21.43
CA GLU A 411 0.12 -0.96 21.90
C GLU A 411 -0.07 0.52 21.57
N ASP A 412 -1.28 0.88 21.13
CA ASP A 412 -1.66 2.28 21.07
C ASP A 412 -1.64 2.85 22.50
N ASN A 413 -0.79 3.83 22.76
CA ASN A 413 -0.69 4.57 24.02
C ASN A 413 -1.95 5.42 24.33
N THR A 414 -3.11 5.06 23.81
CA THR A 414 -4.40 5.69 24.14
C THR A 414 -4.94 5.21 25.48
N ILE A 415 -4.33 4.18 26.07
CA ILE A 415 -4.61 3.73 27.43
C ILE A 415 -3.52 4.31 28.31
N ASP A 416 -3.93 4.91 29.41
CA ASP A 416 -3.04 5.39 30.45
C ASP A 416 -2.32 4.18 31.10
N SER A 417 -1.27 3.68 30.42
CA SER A 417 -0.46 2.56 30.90
C SER A 417 0.18 2.87 32.26
N GLU A 418 0.53 4.14 32.50
CA GLU A 418 1.05 4.59 33.80
C GLU A 418 0.00 4.39 34.90
N HIS A 419 -1.27 4.69 34.61
CA HIS A 419 -2.36 4.45 35.54
C HIS A 419 -2.56 2.96 35.84
N ILE A 420 -2.52 2.11 34.82
CA ILE A 420 -2.65 0.64 34.98
C ILE A 420 -1.48 0.08 35.80
N GLU A 421 -0.25 0.49 35.48
CA GLU A 421 0.94 0.09 36.24
C GLU A 421 0.89 0.55 37.69
N SER A 422 0.37 1.75 37.94
CA SER A 422 0.12 2.25 39.30
C SER A 422 -0.89 1.35 40.05
N LEU A 423 -1.98 0.96 39.42
CA LEU A 423 -2.98 0.05 40.00
C LEU A 423 -2.42 -1.36 40.27
N ILE A 424 -1.56 -1.87 39.36
CA ILE A 424 -0.85 -3.13 39.58
C ILE A 424 0.07 -3.04 40.78
N ALA A 425 0.83 -1.96 40.93
CA ALA A 425 1.70 -1.74 42.10
C ALA A 425 0.89 -1.66 43.38
N GLU A 426 -0.25 -0.96 43.38
CA GLU A 426 -1.17 -0.89 44.53
C GLU A 426 -1.73 -2.27 44.88
N ARG A 427 -2.11 -3.07 43.89
CA ARG A 427 -2.56 -4.46 44.10
C ARG A 427 -1.47 -5.31 44.74
N GLU A 428 -0.23 -5.20 44.26
CA GLU A 428 0.91 -5.96 44.84
C GLU A 428 1.18 -5.54 46.30
N GLU A 429 1.10 -4.26 46.59
CA GLU A 429 1.25 -3.76 47.96
C GLU A 429 0.12 -4.27 48.87
N ALA A 430 -1.13 -4.25 48.38
CA ALA A 430 -2.28 -4.80 49.12
C ALA A 430 -2.07 -6.31 49.39
N ARG A 431 -1.57 -7.08 48.45
CA ARG A 431 -1.24 -8.54 48.65
C ARG A 431 -0.13 -8.72 49.69
N LYS A 432 0.94 -7.90 49.68
CA LYS A 432 2.00 -7.93 50.69
C LYS A 432 1.45 -7.64 52.08
N ASN A 433 0.52 -6.73 52.17
CA ASN A 433 -0.14 -6.34 53.44
C ASN A 433 -1.29 -7.30 53.83
N ARG A 434 -1.56 -8.34 53.05
CA ARG A 434 -2.64 -9.32 53.22
C ARG A 434 -4.05 -8.73 53.10
N ASP A 435 -4.18 -7.58 52.45
CA ASP A 435 -5.47 -7.01 52.05
C ASP A 435 -5.93 -7.59 50.76
N PHE A 436 -6.43 -8.82 50.80
CA PHE A 436 -6.88 -9.55 49.61
C PHE A 436 -8.16 -8.93 49.07
N ALA A 437 -8.98 -8.25 49.87
CA ALA A 437 -10.20 -7.61 49.40
C ALA A 437 -9.89 -6.46 48.43
N LEU A 438 -8.90 -5.61 48.77
CA LEU A 438 -8.44 -4.53 47.91
C LEU A 438 -7.78 -5.09 46.63
N ALA A 439 -6.93 -6.13 46.78
CA ALA A 439 -6.25 -6.73 45.64
C ALA A 439 -7.22 -7.36 44.62
N ASP A 440 -8.28 -8.03 45.09
CA ASP A 440 -9.31 -8.61 44.22
C ASP A 440 -10.17 -7.50 43.59
N LYS A 441 -10.51 -6.45 44.32
CA LYS A 441 -11.25 -5.31 43.78
C LYS A 441 -10.49 -4.65 42.61
N ILE A 442 -9.21 -4.36 42.76
CA ILE A 442 -8.38 -3.74 41.72
C ILE A 442 -8.36 -4.64 40.48
N ARG A 443 -8.20 -5.97 40.65
CA ARG A 443 -8.23 -6.92 39.54
C ARG A 443 -9.58 -6.91 38.81
N ASP A 444 -10.68 -6.87 39.54
CA ASP A 444 -12.02 -6.92 38.99
C ASP A 444 -12.39 -5.59 38.31
N ASP A 445 -11.99 -4.45 38.90
CA ASP A 445 -12.14 -3.11 38.30
C ASP A 445 -11.36 -2.99 36.95
N LEU A 446 -10.15 -3.52 36.90
CA LEU A 446 -9.37 -3.58 35.65
C LEU A 446 -10.01 -4.52 34.63
N LYS A 447 -10.55 -5.66 35.07
CA LYS A 447 -11.25 -6.60 34.20
C LYS A 447 -12.53 -6.01 33.60
N GLU A 448 -13.29 -5.19 34.36
CA GLU A 448 -14.43 -4.46 33.84
C GLU A 448 -14.05 -3.43 32.77
N GLN A 449 -12.81 -2.92 32.82
CA GLN A 449 -12.22 -2.03 31.80
C GLN A 449 -11.62 -2.81 30.61
N GLY A 450 -11.80 -4.15 30.57
CA GLY A 450 -11.26 -5.00 29.51
C GLY A 450 -9.76 -5.30 29.69
N ILE A 451 -9.22 -5.18 30.90
CA ILE A 451 -7.81 -5.45 31.22
C ILE A 451 -7.70 -6.72 32.08
N ILE A 452 -6.99 -7.72 31.59
CA ILE A 452 -6.71 -8.95 32.33
C ILE A 452 -5.31 -8.89 32.92
N LEU A 453 -5.19 -9.21 34.21
CA LEU A 453 -3.91 -9.37 34.89
C LEU A 453 -3.50 -10.85 34.91
N GLU A 454 -2.24 -11.13 34.57
CA GLU A 454 -1.62 -12.46 34.62
C GLU A 454 -0.47 -12.43 35.64
N ASP A 455 -0.62 -13.13 36.79
CA ASP A 455 0.44 -13.28 37.75
C ASP A 455 1.50 -14.25 37.22
N THR A 456 2.75 -13.82 37.07
CA THR A 456 3.88 -14.62 36.62
C THR A 456 4.95 -14.73 37.71
N LYS A 457 5.94 -15.62 37.56
CA LYS A 457 7.09 -15.69 38.48
C LYS A 457 7.94 -14.41 38.47
N GLN A 458 7.86 -13.63 37.38
CA GLN A 458 8.65 -12.42 37.14
C GLN A 458 7.86 -11.13 37.44
N GLY A 459 6.60 -11.22 37.89
CA GLY A 459 5.73 -10.09 38.20
C GLY A 459 4.35 -10.23 37.55
N VAL A 460 3.54 -9.19 37.68
CA VAL A 460 2.19 -9.13 37.10
C VAL A 460 2.27 -8.56 35.71
N ARG A 461 1.70 -9.24 34.72
CA ARG A 461 1.48 -8.74 33.37
C ARG A 461 0.02 -8.37 33.19
N TRP A 462 -0.24 -7.48 32.28
CA TRP A 462 -1.60 -7.15 31.89
C TRP A 462 -1.75 -7.19 30.36
N LYS A 463 -2.97 -7.46 29.92
CA LYS A 463 -3.36 -7.36 28.51
C LYS A 463 -4.78 -6.83 28.40
N LYS A 464 -5.07 -6.10 27.32
CA LYS A 464 -6.41 -5.67 26.97
C LYS A 464 -7.10 -6.77 26.15
N ILE A 465 -8.39 -7.03 26.44
CA ILE A 465 -9.24 -7.98 25.69
C ILE A 465 -9.91 -7.23 24.54
#